data_6c1e43b038f4eaa557baf7beaf510a35
#
_entry.id   6c1e43b038f4eaa557baf7beaf510a35
#
_cell.length_a   1.000
_cell.length_b   1.000
_cell.length_c   1.000
_cell.angle_alpha   90.00
_cell.angle_beta   90.00
_cell.angle_gamma   90.00
#
_symmetry.space_group_name_H-M   'P 1'
#
loop_
_entity.id
_entity.type
_entity.pdbx_description
1 polymer ?
#
loop_
_entity_poly.entity_id
_entity_poly.type
_entity_poly.pdbx_seq_one_letter_code
_entity_poly.pdbx_strand_id
1 'polypeptide(L)'
;MNTGKLYGLGIGPGDPELLTLKAHRILTSVPVIAYPTLENGKVLARAIVADFIRPDQIEIPMPLPFSVERSSQPYYDIAAEKIAEHLSVGRDVAVLCEGEPMLYGSFMYLFQRLASRFPTEVVPGISSTMASAAMLGVPITFRNDVLSIMPATLDAETLRDRLAVVDAAVIIKLGRHFAKVRTILDELGLLDRALYIERATQPNQRIVAITEIDPAEVPYWSLILIPSQTQPQ
;
A
#
# COMPACT_ATOMS: atom_id res chain seq x y z
N MET A 1 26.06 -15.98 18.19
CA MET A 1 25.59 -16.53 16.90
C MET A 1 25.19 -15.33 16.03
N ASN A 2 25.53 -15.38 14.74
CA ASN A 2 25.17 -14.30 13.83
C ASN A 2 23.69 -14.46 13.48
N THR A 3 22.85 -13.48 13.79
CA THR A 3 21.43 -13.49 13.41
C THR A 3 21.27 -13.04 11.98
N GLY A 4 20.20 -13.50 11.31
CA GLY A 4 19.80 -12.98 10.00
C GLY A 4 19.29 -11.55 10.08
N LYS A 5 19.18 -10.91 8.94
CA LYS A 5 18.67 -9.54 8.78
C LYS A 5 17.24 -9.54 8.23
N LEU A 6 16.40 -8.73 8.82
CA LEU A 6 15.03 -8.46 8.35
C LEU A 6 15.03 -7.33 7.34
N TYR A 7 14.37 -7.53 6.20
CA TYR A 7 14.14 -6.50 5.21
C TYR A 7 12.64 -6.25 5.03
N GLY A 8 12.21 -5.00 5.16
CA GLY A 8 10.90 -4.56 4.67
C GLY A 8 11.05 -4.06 3.24
N LEU A 9 10.57 -4.81 2.26
CA LEU A 9 10.73 -4.46 0.85
C LEU A 9 9.48 -3.79 0.29
N GLY A 10 9.58 -2.52 -0.09
CA GLY A 10 8.60 -1.88 -0.95
C GLY A 10 8.71 -2.44 -2.36
N ILE A 11 7.66 -3.13 -2.80
CA ILE A 11 7.63 -3.78 -4.12
C ILE A 11 6.86 -3.00 -5.18
N GLY A 12 6.53 -1.75 -4.90
CA GLY A 12 5.77 -0.92 -5.82
C GLY A 12 4.27 -1.22 -5.85
N PRO A 13 3.51 -0.48 -6.68
CA PRO A 13 2.05 -0.50 -6.67
C PRO A 13 1.42 -1.59 -7.54
N GLY A 14 2.21 -2.27 -8.42
CA GLY A 14 1.64 -3.31 -9.27
C GLY A 14 2.49 -3.73 -10.45
N ASP A 15 3.17 -2.78 -11.11
CA ASP A 15 4.10 -3.05 -12.18
C ASP A 15 5.45 -3.53 -11.62
N PRO A 16 5.95 -4.74 -11.97
CA PRO A 16 7.24 -5.24 -11.48
C PRO A 16 8.43 -4.39 -11.91
N GLU A 17 8.35 -3.63 -13.00
CA GLU A 17 9.41 -2.70 -13.43
C GLU A 17 9.54 -1.48 -12.50
N LEU A 18 8.56 -1.25 -11.62
CA LEU A 18 8.62 -0.21 -10.60
C LEU A 18 9.28 -0.67 -9.30
N LEU A 19 9.86 -1.87 -9.27
CA LEU A 19 10.77 -2.29 -8.21
C LEU A 19 12.02 -1.41 -8.22
N THR A 20 12.46 -0.97 -7.04
CA THR A 20 13.77 -0.35 -6.94
C THR A 20 14.86 -1.40 -7.19
N LEU A 21 15.98 -1.01 -7.81
CA LEU A 21 17.12 -1.90 -8.01
C LEU A 21 17.58 -2.57 -6.70
N LYS A 22 17.48 -1.86 -5.58
CA LYS A 22 17.82 -2.39 -4.26
C LYS A 22 16.82 -3.46 -3.81
N ALA A 23 15.52 -3.22 -3.98
CA ALA A 23 14.50 -4.20 -3.64
C ALA A 23 14.64 -5.48 -4.48
N HIS A 24 14.84 -5.35 -5.78
CA HIS A 24 15.08 -6.47 -6.68
C HIS A 24 16.31 -7.29 -6.27
N ARG A 25 17.45 -6.64 -6.01
CA ARG A 25 18.69 -7.32 -5.60
C ARG A 25 18.51 -8.10 -4.28
N ILE A 26 17.82 -7.52 -3.29
CA ILE A 26 17.56 -8.19 -2.02
C ILE A 26 16.58 -9.35 -2.23
N LEU A 27 15.47 -9.12 -2.92
CA LEU A 27 14.46 -10.13 -3.21
C LEU A 27 15.08 -11.39 -3.83
N THR A 28 15.96 -11.20 -4.82
CA THR A 28 16.63 -12.31 -5.52
C THR A 28 17.78 -12.95 -4.76
N SER A 29 18.21 -12.39 -3.61
CA SER A 29 19.34 -12.92 -2.82
C SER A 29 18.91 -13.60 -1.53
N VAL A 30 17.85 -13.16 -0.85
CA VAL A 30 17.44 -13.71 0.45
C VAL A 30 16.93 -15.15 0.35
N PRO A 31 17.19 -16.00 1.36
CA PRO A 31 16.66 -17.37 1.37
C PRO A 31 15.18 -17.46 1.76
N VAL A 32 14.63 -16.43 2.40
CA VAL A 32 13.24 -16.45 2.91
C VAL A 32 12.50 -15.20 2.50
N ILE A 33 11.28 -15.36 2.00
CA ILE A 33 10.35 -14.26 1.72
C ILE A 33 9.06 -14.46 2.52
N ALA A 34 8.50 -13.36 3.02
CA ALA A 34 7.22 -13.35 3.71
C ALA A 34 6.30 -12.31 3.05
N TYR A 35 5.01 -12.60 2.97
CA TYR A 35 4.07 -11.71 2.31
C TYR A 35 2.65 -11.87 2.85
N PRO A 36 1.85 -10.77 2.90
CA PRO A 36 0.47 -10.84 3.31
C PRO A 36 -0.37 -11.64 2.30
N THR A 37 -1.29 -12.44 2.83
CA THR A 37 -2.31 -13.14 2.06
C THR A 37 -3.68 -12.79 2.60
N LEU A 38 -4.69 -12.77 1.72
CA LEU A 38 -6.08 -12.75 2.16
C LEU A 38 -6.47 -14.12 2.71
N GLU A 39 -7.46 -14.17 3.61
CA GLU A 39 -8.04 -15.45 4.09
C GLU A 39 -8.57 -16.33 2.94
N ASN A 40 -8.97 -15.73 1.81
CA ASN A 40 -9.41 -16.44 0.60
C ASN A 40 -8.26 -16.88 -0.33
N GLY A 41 -7.02 -16.75 0.11
CA GLY A 41 -5.82 -17.17 -0.64
C GLY A 41 -5.34 -16.21 -1.74
N LYS A 42 -5.99 -15.06 -1.95
CA LYS A 42 -5.48 -14.06 -2.90
C LYS A 42 -4.22 -13.40 -2.36
N VAL A 43 -3.20 -13.29 -3.21
CA VAL A 43 -1.86 -12.81 -2.85
C VAL A 43 -1.39 -11.79 -3.88
N LEU A 44 -1.61 -10.51 -3.62
CA LEU A 44 -1.18 -9.48 -4.57
C LEU A 44 0.32 -9.25 -4.50
N ALA A 45 0.88 -9.07 -3.30
CA ALA A 45 2.30 -8.78 -3.14
C ALA A 45 3.21 -9.81 -3.82
N ARG A 46 2.92 -11.11 -3.63
CA ARG A 46 3.65 -12.19 -4.29
C ARG A 46 3.48 -12.17 -5.81
N ALA A 47 2.27 -11.86 -6.28
CA ALA A 47 1.96 -11.85 -7.72
C ALA A 47 2.75 -10.77 -8.47
N ILE A 48 2.96 -9.60 -7.87
CA ILE A 48 3.74 -8.50 -8.46
C ILE A 48 5.19 -8.94 -8.77
N VAL A 49 5.76 -9.76 -7.92
CA VAL A 49 7.17 -10.15 -8.00
C VAL A 49 7.38 -11.62 -8.39
N ALA A 50 6.35 -12.28 -8.90
CA ALA A 50 6.34 -13.72 -9.14
C ALA A 50 7.53 -14.20 -9.99
N ASP A 51 7.90 -13.44 -11.02
CA ASP A 51 8.97 -13.79 -11.96
C ASP A 51 10.39 -13.63 -11.36
N PHE A 52 10.50 -12.97 -10.20
CA PHE A 52 11.77 -12.77 -9.50
C PHE A 52 11.96 -13.71 -8.31
N ILE A 53 10.93 -14.49 -7.94
CA ILE A 53 11.01 -15.46 -6.84
C ILE A 53 11.75 -16.71 -7.35
N ARG A 54 12.81 -17.09 -6.65
CA ARG A 54 13.56 -18.30 -6.98
C ARG A 54 12.87 -19.55 -6.41
N PRO A 55 12.97 -20.71 -7.08
CA PRO A 55 12.33 -21.94 -6.62
C PRO A 55 12.88 -22.50 -5.29
N ASP A 56 14.07 -22.07 -4.88
CA ASP A 56 14.74 -22.50 -3.64
C ASP A 56 14.43 -21.61 -2.43
N GLN A 57 13.69 -20.52 -2.61
CA GLN A 57 13.30 -19.64 -1.52
C GLN A 57 12.19 -20.27 -0.66
N ILE A 58 12.32 -20.08 0.65
CA ILE A 58 11.27 -20.43 1.60
C ILE A 58 10.23 -19.33 1.60
N GLU A 59 8.98 -19.67 1.36
CA GLU A 59 7.86 -18.73 1.36
C GLU A 59 7.07 -18.82 2.67
N ILE A 60 6.82 -17.68 3.32
CA ILE A 60 6.01 -17.53 4.54
C ILE A 60 4.75 -16.72 4.20
N PRO A 61 3.64 -17.35 3.81
CA PRO A 61 2.38 -16.65 3.67
C PRO A 61 1.85 -16.20 5.04
N MET A 62 1.43 -14.94 5.14
CA MET A 62 0.88 -14.35 6.35
C MET A 62 -0.62 -14.08 6.14
N PRO A 63 -1.52 -14.99 6.55
CA PRO A 63 -2.95 -14.78 6.41
C PRO A 63 -3.40 -13.65 7.34
N LEU A 64 -3.92 -12.57 6.75
CA LEU A 64 -4.42 -11.41 7.47
C LEU A 64 -5.94 -11.31 7.30
N PRO A 65 -6.72 -11.06 8.37
CA PRO A 65 -8.13 -10.82 8.24
C PRO A 65 -8.36 -9.45 7.59
N PHE A 66 -9.16 -9.43 6.56
CA PHE A 66 -9.63 -8.19 5.94
C PHE A 66 -10.93 -7.65 6.58
N SER A 67 -11.29 -8.19 7.74
CA SER A 67 -12.45 -7.75 8.51
C SER A 67 -12.06 -6.60 9.44
N VAL A 68 -12.87 -5.53 9.46
CA VAL A 68 -12.71 -4.42 10.41
C VAL A 68 -13.09 -4.85 11.84
N GLU A 69 -13.86 -5.92 11.96
CA GLU A 69 -14.36 -6.44 13.24
C GLU A 69 -13.31 -7.30 13.97
N ARG A 70 -12.32 -7.81 13.24
CA ARG A 70 -11.26 -8.65 13.80
C ARG A 70 -9.96 -7.87 13.89
N SER A 71 -9.39 -7.84 15.08
CA SER A 71 -8.04 -7.31 15.26
C SER A 71 -7.03 -8.16 14.46
N SER A 72 -6.21 -7.51 13.65
CA SER A 72 -5.12 -8.17 12.92
C SER A 72 -3.89 -8.43 13.81
N GLN A 73 -3.86 -7.92 15.04
CA GLN A 73 -2.69 -8.01 15.92
C GLN A 73 -2.24 -9.45 16.21
N PRO A 74 -3.12 -10.42 16.57
CA PRO A 74 -2.70 -11.79 16.82
C PRO A 74 -2.08 -12.47 15.60
N TYR A 75 -2.52 -12.10 14.39
CA TYR A 75 -1.96 -12.63 13.14
C TYR A 75 -0.55 -12.11 12.89
N TYR A 76 -0.29 -10.83 13.21
CA TYR A 76 1.07 -10.28 13.15
C TYR A 76 1.97 -10.87 14.23
N ASP A 77 1.47 -11.23 15.42
CA ASP A 77 2.24 -11.91 16.45
C ASP A 77 2.72 -13.28 15.94
N ILE A 78 1.83 -14.08 15.36
CA ILE A 78 2.15 -15.39 14.79
C ILE A 78 3.15 -15.23 13.62
N ALA A 79 2.93 -14.27 12.74
CA ALA A 79 3.82 -14.03 11.61
C ALA A 79 5.22 -13.59 12.08
N ALA A 80 5.29 -12.73 13.09
CA ALA A 80 6.55 -12.26 13.65
C ALA A 80 7.37 -13.41 14.25
N GLU A 81 6.75 -14.33 14.98
CA GLU A 81 7.49 -15.48 15.54
C GLU A 81 7.98 -16.43 14.44
N LYS A 82 7.18 -16.73 13.41
CA LYS A 82 7.65 -17.52 12.26
C LYS A 82 8.86 -16.86 11.56
N ILE A 83 8.84 -15.55 11.38
CA ILE A 83 9.96 -14.80 10.81
C ILE A 83 11.17 -14.87 11.75
N ALA A 84 10.95 -14.70 13.06
CA ALA A 84 12.00 -14.73 14.08
C ALA A 84 12.72 -16.09 14.14
N GLU A 85 12.04 -17.21 13.90
CA GLU A 85 12.65 -18.54 13.81
C GLU A 85 13.75 -18.59 12.73
N HIS A 86 13.49 -18.02 11.55
CA HIS A 86 14.46 -17.93 10.47
C HIS A 86 15.61 -16.98 10.79
N LEU A 87 15.28 -15.79 11.29
CA LEU A 87 16.29 -14.79 11.66
C LEU A 87 17.24 -15.31 12.75
N SER A 88 16.72 -16.06 13.73
CA SER A 88 17.50 -16.61 14.85
C SER A 88 18.56 -17.64 14.41
N VAL A 89 18.35 -18.32 13.30
CA VAL A 89 19.30 -19.26 12.71
C VAL A 89 20.17 -18.65 11.60
N GLY A 90 20.22 -17.31 11.52
CA GLY A 90 21.08 -16.58 10.59
C GLY A 90 20.55 -16.47 9.17
N ARG A 91 19.27 -16.75 8.92
CA ARG A 91 18.66 -16.58 7.60
C ARG A 91 18.07 -15.19 7.45
N ASP A 92 18.44 -14.48 6.39
CA ASP A 92 17.84 -13.21 6.03
C ASP A 92 16.40 -13.43 5.55
N VAL A 93 15.51 -12.52 5.94
CA VAL A 93 14.08 -12.56 5.58
C VAL A 93 13.67 -11.25 4.93
N ALA A 94 13.05 -11.32 3.76
CA ALA A 94 12.42 -10.17 3.11
C ALA A 94 10.90 -10.24 3.25
N VAL A 95 10.30 -9.22 3.85
CA VAL A 95 8.84 -9.03 3.91
C VAL A 95 8.40 -8.15 2.77
N LEU A 96 7.59 -8.68 1.88
CA LEU A 96 7.07 -7.95 0.73
C LEU A 96 5.93 -7.04 1.14
N CYS A 97 6.00 -5.76 0.73
CA CYS A 97 4.98 -4.76 0.98
C CYS A 97 4.57 -4.07 -0.31
N GLU A 98 3.31 -4.13 -0.65
CA GLU A 98 2.75 -3.34 -1.75
C GLU A 98 3.00 -1.85 -1.51
N GLY A 99 3.48 -1.14 -2.52
CA GLY A 99 3.84 0.27 -2.41
C GLY A 99 5.05 0.51 -1.49
N GLU A 100 4.84 1.36 -0.48
CA GLU A 100 5.83 1.79 0.51
C GLU A 100 5.62 1.10 1.87
N PRO A 101 6.63 0.41 2.44
CA PRO A 101 6.48 -0.35 3.68
C PRO A 101 6.05 0.48 4.89
N MET A 102 6.42 1.77 4.95
CA MET A 102 6.16 2.65 6.09
C MET A 102 4.97 3.60 5.89
N LEU A 103 4.24 3.47 4.77
CA LEU A 103 3.03 4.27 4.50
C LEU A 103 1.79 3.35 4.47
N TYR A 104 1.07 3.23 5.58
CA TYR A 104 -0.11 2.36 5.72
C TYR A 104 0.14 0.88 5.39
N GLY A 105 1.40 0.47 5.33
CA GLY A 105 1.85 -0.87 4.99
C GLY A 105 1.76 -1.86 6.15
N SER A 106 1.56 -3.14 5.86
CA SER A 106 1.53 -4.21 6.87
C SER A 106 2.89 -4.44 7.54
N PHE A 107 4.00 -4.06 6.90
CA PHE A 107 5.34 -4.20 7.49
C PHE A 107 5.53 -3.41 8.78
N MET A 108 4.86 -2.25 8.95
CA MET A 108 4.97 -1.46 10.17
C MET A 108 4.69 -2.26 11.45
N TYR A 109 3.73 -3.19 11.40
CA TYR A 109 3.38 -4.03 12.54
C TYR A 109 4.45 -5.09 12.85
N LEU A 110 5.10 -5.63 11.83
CA LEU A 110 6.24 -6.55 11.98
C LEU A 110 7.49 -5.80 12.44
N PHE A 111 7.72 -4.60 11.90
CA PHE A 111 8.82 -3.74 12.32
C PHE A 111 8.78 -3.46 13.83
N GLN A 112 7.61 -3.10 14.37
CA GLN A 112 7.44 -2.86 15.81
C GLN A 112 7.78 -4.08 16.68
N ARG A 113 7.60 -5.31 16.16
CA ARG A 113 7.83 -6.56 16.90
C ARG A 113 9.25 -7.09 16.78
N LEU A 114 9.91 -6.82 15.66
CA LEU A 114 11.14 -7.49 15.29
C LEU A 114 12.37 -6.58 15.27
N ALA A 115 12.23 -5.28 15.02
CA ALA A 115 13.36 -4.38 14.83
C ALA A 115 14.24 -4.20 16.08
N SER A 116 13.69 -4.39 17.30
CA SER A 116 14.47 -4.39 18.54
C SER A 116 15.21 -5.71 18.79
N ARG A 117 14.82 -6.78 18.09
CA ARG A 117 15.36 -8.14 18.28
C ARG A 117 16.40 -8.52 17.21
N PHE A 118 16.27 -7.94 16.01
CA PHE A 118 17.06 -8.32 14.83
C PHE A 118 17.52 -7.11 14.03
N PRO A 119 18.70 -7.16 13.39
CA PRO A 119 19.10 -6.16 12.41
C PRO A 119 18.03 -6.00 11.35
N THR A 120 17.55 -4.78 11.16
CA THR A 120 16.41 -4.50 10.26
C THR A 120 16.75 -3.37 9.29
N GLU A 121 16.34 -3.53 8.05
CA GLU A 121 16.45 -2.51 7.01
C GLU A 121 15.12 -2.35 6.27
N VAL A 122 14.70 -1.12 6.06
CA VAL A 122 13.54 -0.80 5.22
C VAL A 122 14.03 -0.30 3.88
N VAL A 123 13.55 -0.92 2.82
CA VAL A 123 13.84 -0.51 1.44
C VAL A 123 12.59 0.18 0.89
N PRO A 124 12.66 1.49 0.63
CA PRO A 124 11.53 2.24 0.10
C PRO A 124 10.99 1.66 -1.20
N GLY A 125 9.68 1.79 -1.39
CA GLY A 125 9.01 1.44 -2.63
C GLY A 125 8.20 2.61 -3.20
N ILE A 126 7.83 2.52 -4.46
CA ILE A 126 6.96 3.52 -5.09
C ILE A 126 5.56 3.36 -4.51
N SER A 127 5.08 4.40 -3.81
CA SER A 127 3.72 4.41 -3.27
C SER A 127 2.67 4.49 -4.38
N SER A 128 1.55 3.78 -4.20
CA SER A 128 0.40 3.87 -5.10
C SER A 128 -0.14 5.31 -5.23
N THR A 129 0.03 6.15 -4.21
CA THR A 129 -0.36 7.57 -4.24
C THR A 129 0.40 8.34 -5.32
N MET A 130 1.72 8.16 -5.38
CA MET A 130 2.59 8.83 -6.38
C MET A 130 2.43 8.19 -7.77
N ALA A 131 2.38 6.87 -7.82
CA ALA A 131 2.18 6.14 -9.08
C ALA A 131 0.84 6.51 -9.74
N SER A 132 -0.22 6.69 -8.95
CA SER A 132 -1.52 7.07 -9.48
C SER A 132 -1.51 8.44 -10.15
N ALA A 133 -0.77 9.41 -9.63
CA ALA A 133 -0.62 10.71 -10.27
C ALA A 133 0.06 10.59 -11.64
N ALA A 134 1.11 9.76 -11.72
CA ALA A 134 1.79 9.48 -12.98
C ALA A 134 0.85 8.80 -14.00
N MET A 135 0.05 7.82 -13.55
CA MET A 135 -0.90 7.12 -14.43
C MET A 135 -2.06 8.02 -14.87
N LEU A 136 -2.49 8.94 -14.03
CA LEU A 136 -3.51 9.95 -14.35
C LEU A 136 -2.96 11.10 -15.20
N GLY A 137 -1.64 11.23 -15.32
CA GLY A 137 -0.98 12.30 -16.07
C GLY A 137 -1.14 13.68 -15.45
N VAL A 138 -1.30 13.76 -14.13
CA VAL A 138 -1.54 15.03 -13.43
C VAL A 138 -0.51 15.24 -12.30
N PRO A 139 0.04 16.45 -12.15
CA PRO A 139 0.76 16.82 -10.96
C PRO A 139 -0.18 16.91 -9.77
N ILE A 140 0.27 16.47 -8.58
CA ILE A 140 -0.57 16.49 -7.37
C ILE A 140 -0.59 17.89 -6.76
N THR A 141 0.59 18.50 -6.63
CA THR A 141 0.81 19.76 -5.91
C THR A 141 1.80 20.63 -6.65
N PHE A 142 1.75 21.94 -6.40
CA PHE A 142 2.73 22.90 -6.85
C PHE A 142 3.23 23.73 -5.66
N ARG A 143 4.49 24.11 -5.67
CA ARG A 143 5.12 25.09 -4.75
C ARG A 143 4.75 24.89 -3.27
N ASN A 144 3.86 25.72 -2.74
CA ASN A 144 3.49 25.77 -1.32
C ASN A 144 2.20 25.01 -1.00
N ASP A 145 1.60 24.32 -1.99
CA ASP A 145 0.39 23.53 -1.75
C ASP A 145 0.66 22.38 -0.79
N VAL A 146 -0.29 22.12 0.07
CA VAL A 146 -0.21 21.04 1.05
C VAL A 146 -0.93 19.81 0.52
N LEU A 147 -0.20 18.69 0.43
CA LEU A 147 -0.78 17.39 0.12
C LEU A 147 -1.27 16.69 1.38
N SER A 148 -2.55 16.35 1.43
CA SER A 148 -3.15 15.52 2.46
C SER A 148 -3.41 14.10 1.99
N ILE A 149 -2.86 13.10 2.66
CA ILE A 149 -3.15 11.68 2.38
C ILE A 149 -4.08 11.15 3.48
N MET A 150 -5.29 10.72 3.09
CA MET A 150 -6.34 10.33 4.02
C MET A 150 -6.88 8.94 3.73
N PRO A 151 -7.09 8.09 4.76
CA PRO A 151 -7.79 6.83 4.56
C PRO A 151 -9.31 7.06 4.54
N ALA A 152 -10.01 6.47 3.58
CA ALA A 152 -11.46 6.51 3.47
C ALA A 152 -12.19 5.86 4.67
N THR A 153 -11.46 5.18 5.54
CA THR A 153 -11.97 4.57 6.77
C THR A 153 -12.28 5.58 7.88
N LEU A 154 -11.83 6.83 7.77
CA LEU A 154 -12.23 7.90 8.68
C LEU A 154 -13.76 8.03 8.71
N ASP A 155 -14.32 8.48 9.84
CA ASP A 155 -15.73 8.84 9.91
C ASP A 155 -16.06 10.01 8.97
N ALA A 156 -17.34 10.20 8.69
CA ALA A 156 -17.77 11.15 7.67
C ALA A 156 -17.49 12.62 8.07
N GLU A 157 -17.64 12.94 9.35
CA GLU A 157 -17.41 14.30 9.87
C GLU A 157 -15.93 14.66 9.79
N THR A 158 -15.06 13.80 10.33
CA THR A 158 -13.60 14.00 10.24
C THR A 158 -13.11 14.11 8.80
N LEU A 159 -13.64 13.28 7.89
CA LEU A 159 -13.23 13.31 6.49
C LEU A 159 -13.68 14.59 5.80
N ARG A 160 -14.92 15.06 6.06
CA ARG A 160 -15.48 16.30 5.54
C ARG A 160 -14.65 17.51 5.99
N ASP A 161 -14.39 17.62 7.30
CA ASP A 161 -13.66 18.75 7.86
C ASP A 161 -12.24 18.85 7.28
N ARG A 162 -11.57 17.71 7.09
CA ARG A 162 -10.25 17.70 6.49
C ARG A 162 -10.26 18.04 5.01
N LEU A 163 -11.23 17.54 4.25
CA LEU A 163 -11.35 17.81 2.82
C LEU A 163 -11.77 19.27 2.52
N ALA A 164 -12.50 19.91 3.42
CA ALA A 164 -12.94 21.30 3.25
C ALA A 164 -11.79 22.33 3.13
N VAL A 165 -10.59 21.97 3.60
CA VAL A 165 -9.43 22.89 3.70
C VAL A 165 -8.20 22.41 2.91
N VAL A 166 -8.33 21.42 2.02
CA VAL A 166 -7.18 20.88 1.29
C VAL A 166 -6.84 21.68 0.04
N ASP A 167 -5.57 21.88 -0.22
CA ASP A 167 -5.08 22.28 -1.53
C ASP A 167 -5.13 21.08 -2.50
N ALA A 168 -4.54 19.96 -2.06
CA ALA A 168 -4.54 18.67 -2.75
C ALA A 168 -4.76 17.51 -1.79
N ALA A 169 -5.37 16.44 -2.26
CA ALA A 169 -5.60 15.26 -1.44
C ALA A 169 -5.47 13.94 -2.22
N VAL A 170 -5.07 12.90 -1.50
CA VAL A 170 -5.18 11.50 -1.97
C VAL A 170 -5.99 10.71 -0.94
N ILE A 171 -7.11 10.15 -1.37
CA ILE A 171 -7.98 9.33 -0.52
C ILE A 171 -7.74 7.87 -0.88
N ILE A 172 -7.20 7.11 0.07
CA ILE A 172 -6.85 5.69 -0.08
C ILE A 172 -7.82 4.78 0.66
N LYS A 173 -7.76 3.46 0.42
CA LYS A 173 -8.60 2.44 1.07
C LYS A 173 -10.09 2.66 0.82
N LEU A 174 -10.45 2.98 -0.40
CA LEU A 174 -11.83 3.28 -0.79
C LEU A 174 -12.75 2.08 -0.57
N GLY A 175 -12.69 1.06 -1.45
CA GLY A 175 -13.55 -0.12 -1.37
C GLY A 175 -14.98 0.23 -0.95
N ARG A 176 -15.51 -0.44 0.06
CA ARG A 176 -16.86 -0.22 0.61
C ARG A 176 -17.12 1.22 1.14
N HIS A 177 -16.09 2.03 1.31
CA HIS A 177 -16.22 3.41 1.80
C HIS A 177 -16.44 4.42 0.67
N PHE A 178 -16.40 3.99 -0.58
CA PHE A 178 -16.49 4.86 -1.76
C PHE A 178 -17.77 5.69 -1.77
N ALA A 179 -18.93 5.10 -1.51
CA ALA A 179 -20.21 5.82 -1.49
C ALA A 179 -20.19 7.01 -0.51
N LYS A 180 -19.70 6.80 0.71
CA LYS A 180 -19.51 7.85 1.71
C LYS A 180 -18.59 8.97 1.21
N VAL A 181 -17.44 8.59 0.64
CA VAL A 181 -16.44 9.55 0.12
C VAL A 181 -17.05 10.37 -1.02
N ARG A 182 -17.73 9.72 -1.98
CA ARG A 182 -18.38 10.41 -3.11
C ARG A 182 -19.41 11.42 -2.64
N THR A 183 -20.24 11.09 -1.66
CA THR A 183 -21.23 12.02 -1.08
C THR A 183 -20.54 13.24 -0.46
N ILE A 184 -19.46 13.06 0.30
CA ILE A 184 -18.73 14.17 0.91
C ILE A 184 -18.08 15.07 -0.16
N LEU A 185 -17.52 14.47 -1.21
CA LEU A 185 -16.93 15.23 -2.32
C LEU A 185 -17.97 16.06 -3.07
N ASP A 186 -19.19 15.53 -3.24
CA ASP A 186 -20.32 16.25 -3.84
C ASP A 186 -20.76 17.44 -2.96
N GLU A 187 -20.97 17.21 -1.67
CA GLU A 187 -21.32 18.24 -0.69
C GLU A 187 -20.30 19.39 -0.64
N LEU A 188 -19.03 19.10 -0.88
CA LEU A 188 -17.93 20.08 -0.87
C LEU A 188 -17.64 20.68 -2.25
N GLY A 189 -18.36 20.30 -3.31
CA GLY A 189 -18.10 20.75 -4.68
C GLY A 189 -16.76 20.30 -5.25
N LEU A 190 -16.25 19.14 -4.80
CA LEU A 190 -14.94 18.59 -5.20
C LEU A 190 -15.04 17.49 -6.26
N LEU A 191 -16.24 17.06 -6.66
CA LEU A 191 -16.43 15.97 -7.62
C LEU A 191 -15.72 16.21 -8.95
N ASP A 192 -15.83 17.42 -9.51
CA ASP A 192 -15.21 17.76 -10.80
C ASP A 192 -13.69 17.75 -10.78
N ARG A 193 -13.09 17.83 -9.59
CA ARG A 193 -11.64 17.74 -9.38
C ARG A 193 -11.18 16.34 -9.01
N ALA A 194 -12.10 15.47 -8.62
CA ALA A 194 -11.80 14.16 -8.09
C ALA A 194 -11.51 13.18 -9.23
N LEU A 195 -10.29 12.69 -9.30
CA LEU A 195 -9.82 11.69 -10.26
C LEU A 195 -9.75 10.33 -9.60
N TYR A 196 -10.47 9.36 -10.15
CA TYR A 196 -10.53 7.99 -9.63
C TYR A 196 -9.67 7.05 -10.45
N ILE A 197 -8.94 6.17 -9.76
CA ILE A 197 -8.14 5.12 -10.38
C ILE A 197 -8.20 3.84 -9.56
N GLU A 198 -8.29 2.69 -10.24
CA GLU A 198 -8.20 1.36 -9.67
C GLU A 198 -6.91 0.68 -10.13
N ARG A 199 -6.27 -0.08 -9.21
CA ARG A 199 -5.15 -0.97 -9.53
C ARG A 199 -4.06 -0.27 -10.34
N ALA A 200 -3.70 0.93 -9.91
CA ALA A 200 -2.70 1.74 -10.60
C ALA A 200 -1.45 0.92 -10.92
N THR A 201 -0.98 1.03 -12.16
CA THR A 201 0.15 0.31 -12.75
C THR A 201 -0.02 -1.20 -12.99
N GLN A 202 -1.14 -1.79 -12.55
CA GLN A 202 -1.42 -3.21 -12.83
C GLN A 202 -1.98 -3.39 -14.24
N PRO A 203 -1.88 -4.61 -14.85
CA PRO A 203 -2.43 -4.88 -16.18
C PRO A 203 -3.93 -4.62 -16.32
N ASN A 204 -4.66 -4.69 -15.20
CA ASN A 204 -6.09 -4.44 -15.12
C ASN A 204 -6.42 -3.08 -14.47
N GLN A 205 -5.52 -2.11 -14.59
CA GLN A 205 -5.75 -0.71 -14.22
C GLN A 205 -6.99 -0.17 -14.91
N ARG A 206 -7.78 0.63 -14.17
CA ARG A 206 -8.96 1.30 -14.71
C ARG A 206 -9.03 2.73 -14.22
N ILE A 207 -9.25 3.66 -15.16
CA ILE A 207 -9.48 5.08 -14.91
C ILE A 207 -10.84 5.42 -15.52
N VAL A 208 -11.76 5.90 -14.70
CA VAL A 208 -13.13 6.26 -15.11
C VAL A 208 -13.60 7.48 -14.36
N ALA A 209 -14.61 8.17 -14.88
CA ALA A 209 -15.22 9.29 -14.18
C ALA A 209 -15.84 8.80 -12.85
N ILE A 210 -15.63 9.55 -11.79
CA ILE A 210 -16.11 9.20 -10.44
C ILE A 210 -17.63 9.02 -10.37
N THR A 211 -18.35 9.70 -11.25
CA THR A 211 -19.81 9.65 -11.37
C THR A 211 -20.35 8.38 -12.03
N GLU A 212 -19.50 7.69 -12.82
CA GLU A 212 -19.87 6.46 -13.55
C GLU A 212 -19.62 5.19 -12.76
N ILE A 213 -19.07 5.31 -11.54
CA ILE A 213 -18.66 4.15 -10.74
C ILE A 213 -19.85 3.62 -9.94
N ASP A 214 -20.10 2.32 -10.07
CA ASP A 214 -20.96 1.60 -9.14
C ASP A 214 -20.23 1.42 -7.78
N PRO A 215 -20.75 1.99 -6.69
CA PRO A 215 -20.14 1.84 -5.37
C PRO A 215 -19.96 0.39 -4.89
N ALA A 216 -20.78 -0.53 -5.39
CA ALA A 216 -20.71 -1.95 -5.02
C ALA A 216 -19.52 -2.68 -5.66
N GLU A 217 -18.97 -2.14 -6.75
CA GLU A 217 -17.89 -2.75 -7.52
C GLU A 217 -16.49 -2.20 -7.20
N VAL A 218 -16.40 -1.19 -6.32
CA VAL A 218 -15.13 -0.52 -6.00
C VAL A 218 -14.18 -1.47 -5.29
N PRO A 219 -13.01 -1.78 -5.88
CA PRO A 219 -12.04 -2.67 -5.24
C PRO A 219 -11.29 -1.96 -4.11
N TYR A 220 -10.68 -2.75 -3.22
CA TYR A 220 -9.81 -2.22 -2.17
C TYR A 220 -8.63 -1.41 -2.72
N TRP A 221 -8.03 -1.85 -3.82
CA TRP A 221 -6.91 -1.18 -4.51
C TRP A 221 -7.41 -0.09 -5.45
N SER A 222 -8.08 0.88 -4.88
CA SER A 222 -8.53 2.09 -5.57
C SER A 222 -8.25 3.32 -4.72
N LEU A 223 -8.10 4.44 -5.37
CA LEU A 223 -7.92 5.72 -4.71
C LEU A 223 -8.58 6.86 -5.52
N ILE A 224 -8.80 7.96 -4.84
CA ILE A 224 -9.20 9.24 -5.44
C ILE A 224 -8.06 10.23 -5.23
N LEU A 225 -7.66 10.89 -6.31
CA LEU A 225 -6.73 12.00 -6.32
C LEU A 225 -7.50 13.30 -6.54
N ILE A 226 -7.27 14.29 -5.71
CA ILE A 226 -7.76 15.67 -5.87
C ILE A 226 -6.51 16.54 -6.06
N PRO A 227 -6.14 16.87 -7.31
CA PRO A 227 -4.97 17.69 -7.57
C PRO A 227 -5.18 19.13 -7.12
N SER A 228 -4.09 19.83 -6.84
CA SER A 228 -4.12 21.26 -6.57
C SER A 228 -4.67 22.06 -7.76
N GLN A 229 -5.27 23.21 -7.48
CA GLN A 229 -5.71 24.16 -8.48
C GLN A 229 -4.64 25.22 -8.81
N THR A 230 -3.54 25.24 -8.09
CA THR A 230 -2.43 26.16 -8.36
C THR A 230 -1.87 25.89 -9.75
N GLN A 231 -1.76 26.94 -10.56
CA GLN A 231 -1.13 26.84 -11.88
C GLN A 231 0.34 27.22 -11.78
N PRO A 232 1.22 26.51 -12.52
CA PRO A 232 2.61 26.93 -12.64
C PRO A 232 2.66 28.29 -13.33
N GLN A 233 3.35 29.25 -12.71
CA GLN A 233 3.69 30.54 -13.33
C GLN A 233 4.92 30.39 -14.19
#